data_a5ce5f7e168b489fbf8efaa454816fb5
#
_entry.id   a5ce5f7e168b489fbf8efaa454816fb5
#
_cell.length_a   1.000
_cell.length_b   1.000
_cell.length_c   1.000
_cell.angle_alpha   90.00
_cell.angle_beta   90.00
_cell.angle_gamma   90.00
#
_symmetry.space_group_name_H-M   'P 1'
#
loop_
_entity.id
_entity.type
_entity.pdbx_description
1 polymer ?
#
loop_
_entity_poly.entity_id
_entity_poly.type
_entity_poly.pdbx_seq_one_letter_code
_entity_poly.pdbx_strand_id
1 'polypeptide(L)'
;MKGIKALVLMAVAVCASLVAQAQGNNGLKYVNALELQIINKGFEDTYSPYSRLPLKVEETIKTLDGRGALLDRGRNSAGIGIRFSSNSARIGVRYNLVVDFHMVHMADTGIKGTDLYILNDEGVWEYVNTNRPIKDSIQHKIYADALPTDRMREYIIYLPLYDGVNWLEVGVDSSAVISKPIVNNPRKEKKVIFYGTSILQGGCATRTGMVATNMVQRDLNVECVNLGFSGEGKMDMFMAEAMASIPEAVAYVLDPIPNCTKDMCTNLTYDFVKKIREERPDVPIIMVEGPMYSYTKYDRFTKNYLAEKNAEWRKNYEKLKADNPKNLYYVTAEGLSGNDNEGTVDGIHFTDMGFRAYADKLIKVLKKLVK
;
A
#
# COMPACT_ATOMS: atom_id res chain seq x y z
N MET A 1 39.43 27.15 -22.69
CA MET A 1 38.39 26.14 -23.06
C MET A 1 37.61 25.53 -21.89
N LYS A 2 38.14 25.49 -20.66
CA LYS A 2 37.41 24.95 -19.49
C LYS A 2 36.29 25.86 -18.95
N GLY A 3 36.45 27.19 -19.05
CA GLY A 3 35.43 28.14 -18.56
C GLY A 3 34.15 28.24 -19.41
N ILE A 4 34.23 28.04 -20.71
CA ILE A 4 33.09 28.13 -21.64
C ILE A 4 32.16 26.90 -21.47
N LYS A 5 32.74 25.72 -21.18
CA LYS A 5 31.92 24.50 -20.91
C LYS A 5 31.12 24.59 -19.61
N ALA A 6 31.66 25.22 -18.57
CA ALA A 6 30.96 25.44 -17.31
C ALA A 6 29.79 26.43 -17.45
N LEU A 7 30.00 27.53 -18.24
CA LEU A 7 28.96 28.51 -18.51
C LEU A 7 27.81 27.94 -19.35
N VAL A 8 28.12 27.08 -20.33
CA VAL A 8 27.12 26.40 -21.17
C VAL A 8 26.32 25.38 -20.35
N LEU A 9 26.95 24.62 -19.44
CA LEU A 9 26.25 23.71 -18.54
C LEU A 9 25.35 24.43 -17.55
N MET A 10 25.77 25.55 -16.98
CA MET A 10 24.93 26.40 -16.13
C MET A 10 23.76 27.02 -16.90
N ALA A 11 23.98 27.51 -18.11
CA ALA A 11 22.91 28.07 -18.95
C ALA A 11 21.90 26.99 -19.36
N VAL A 12 22.34 25.75 -19.67
CA VAL A 12 21.45 24.65 -19.99
C VAL A 12 20.65 24.19 -18.75
N ALA A 13 21.26 24.16 -17.56
CA ALA A 13 20.56 23.83 -16.32
C ALA A 13 19.54 24.91 -15.93
N VAL A 14 19.84 26.18 -16.12
CA VAL A 14 18.92 27.32 -15.89
C VAL A 14 17.81 27.35 -16.94
N CYS A 15 18.10 27.06 -18.20
CA CYS A 15 17.07 26.94 -19.25
C CYS A 15 16.21 25.69 -19.04
N ALA A 16 16.75 24.57 -18.60
CA ALA A 16 15.97 23.37 -18.26
C ALA A 16 15.04 23.60 -17.08
N SER A 17 15.47 24.34 -16.05
CA SER A 17 14.61 24.74 -14.93
C SER A 17 13.52 25.76 -15.33
N LEU A 18 13.80 26.64 -16.26
CA LEU A 18 12.82 27.60 -16.80
C LEU A 18 11.81 26.95 -17.76
N VAL A 19 12.24 25.98 -18.55
CA VAL A 19 11.33 25.22 -19.45
C VAL A 19 10.43 24.25 -18.64
N ALA A 20 10.93 23.68 -17.54
CA ALA A 20 10.10 22.87 -16.63
C ALA A 20 9.04 23.74 -15.90
N GLN A 21 9.28 25.04 -15.70
CA GLN A 21 8.29 25.98 -15.16
C GLN A 21 7.25 26.44 -16.19
N ALA A 22 7.50 26.31 -17.50
CA ALA A 22 6.63 26.83 -18.56
C ALA A 22 5.52 25.84 -19.00
N GLN A 23 5.58 24.56 -18.60
CA GLN A 23 4.51 23.61 -18.88
C GLN A 23 3.49 23.59 -17.74
N GLY A 24 2.44 24.42 -17.85
CA GLY A 24 1.21 24.31 -17.04
C GLY A 24 1.27 24.95 -15.67
N ASN A 25 1.71 26.21 -15.57
CA ASN A 25 1.61 26.97 -14.32
C ASN A 25 0.14 27.40 -14.09
N ASN A 26 -0.69 26.48 -13.59
CA ASN A 26 -2.09 26.73 -13.20
C ASN A 26 -2.21 27.71 -12.00
N GLY A 27 -1.20 28.53 -11.72
CA GLY A 27 -1.13 29.42 -10.55
C GLY A 27 -0.78 28.67 -9.26
N LEU A 28 -0.30 27.41 -9.35
CA LEU A 28 0.20 26.63 -8.22
C LEU A 28 1.73 26.68 -8.17
N LYS A 29 2.28 26.73 -6.95
CA LYS A 29 3.67 26.35 -6.70
C LYS A 29 3.72 24.86 -6.34
N TYR A 30 4.76 24.19 -6.81
CA TYR A 30 4.94 22.75 -6.58
C TYR A 30 6.10 22.50 -5.61
N VAL A 31 5.91 21.56 -4.69
CA VAL A 31 6.90 21.12 -3.69
C VAL A 31 7.15 19.64 -3.90
N ASN A 32 8.42 19.23 -3.89
CA ASN A 32 8.79 17.82 -4.00
C ASN A 32 8.24 17.05 -2.80
N ALA A 33 7.55 15.93 -3.05
CA ALA A 33 6.97 15.12 -1.99
C ALA A 33 8.01 14.53 -1.01
N LEU A 34 9.28 14.49 -1.40
CA LEU A 34 10.39 14.08 -0.51
C LEU A 34 10.68 15.12 0.59
N GLU A 35 10.25 16.35 0.43
CA GLU A 35 10.32 17.38 1.48
C GLU A 35 9.20 17.28 2.50
N LEU A 36 8.17 16.49 2.18
CA LEU A 36 7.00 16.21 3.02
C LEU A 36 7.20 14.89 3.81
N GLN A 37 6.14 14.27 4.27
CA GLN A 37 6.24 12.98 4.98
C GLN A 37 5.71 11.84 4.11
N ILE A 38 6.55 10.86 3.83
CA ILE A 38 6.10 9.56 3.27
C ILE A 38 5.61 8.70 4.43
N ILE A 39 4.42 8.10 4.28
CA ILE A 39 3.81 7.20 5.26
C ILE A 39 3.57 5.82 4.68
N ASN A 40 3.32 4.85 5.56
CA ASN A 40 3.05 3.45 5.22
C ASN A 40 4.23 2.75 4.52
N LYS A 41 5.43 3.27 4.67
CA LYS A 41 6.66 2.70 4.12
C LYS A 41 7.34 1.83 5.17
N GLY A 42 7.73 0.61 4.79
CA GLY A 42 8.39 -0.34 5.69
C GLY A 42 9.92 -0.19 5.73
N PHE A 43 10.53 0.27 4.64
CA PHE A 43 11.97 0.30 4.46
C PHE A 43 12.42 1.63 3.86
N GLU A 44 13.53 2.17 4.35
CA GLU A 44 14.12 3.39 3.78
C GLU A 44 15.02 3.08 2.58
N ASP A 45 15.78 1.98 2.66
CA ASP A 45 16.70 1.51 1.62
C ASP A 45 15.95 0.73 0.54
N THR A 46 15.37 1.43 -0.43
CA THR A 46 14.54 0.88 -1.52
C THR A 46 14.98 1.40 -2.88
N TYR A 47 14.59 0.71 -3.97
CA TYR A 47 14.94 1.08 -5.35
C TYR A 47 14.57 2.54 -5.72
N SER A 48 13.42 3.00 -5.28
CA SER A 48 13.00 4.39 -5.37
C SER A 48 12.32 4.80 -4.06
N PRO A 49 12.17 6.11 -3.77
CA PRO A 49 11.48 6.58 -2.55
C PRO A 49 10.07 5.99 -2.37
N TYR A 50 9.43 5.58 -3.45
CA TYR A 50 8.05 5.09 -3.48
C TYR A 50 7.96 3.58 -3.76
N SER A 51 9.09 2.84 -3.71
CA SER A 51 9.14 1.37 -3.80
C SER A 51 8.97 0.72 -2.43
N ARG A 52 8.55 -0.56 -2.42
CA ARG A 52 8.14 -1.27 -1.20
C ARG A 52 9.12 -2.30 -0.68
N LEU A 53 10.06 -2.78 -1.50
CA LEU A 53 11.06 -3.77 -1.11
C LEU A 53 12.41 -3.12 -0.78
N PRO A 54 13.12 -3.58 0.26
CA PRO A 54 14.48 -3.12 0.53
C PRO A 54 15.43 -3.67 -0.53
N LEU A 55 16.52 -2.93 -0.85
CA LEU A 55 17.50 -3.31 -1.88
C LEU A 55 18.07 -4.71 -1.65
N LYS A 56 18.36 -5.09 -0.40
CA LYS A 56 18.84 -6.44 -0.05
C LYS A 56 17.89 -7.55 -0.54
N VAL A 57 16.58 -7.35 -0.42
CA VAL A 57 15.56 -8.30 -0.91
C VAL A 57 15.54 -8.31 -2.43
N GLU A 58 15.62 -7.15 -3.10
CA GLU A 58 15.69 -7.08 -4.56
C GLU A 58 16.93 -7.83 -5.09
N GLU A 59 18.09 -7.70 -4.44
CA GLU A 59 19.31 -8.43 -4.81
C GLU A 59 19.12 -9.94 -4.65
N THR A 60 18.49 -10.38 -3.56
CA THR A 60 18.16 -11.81 -3.37
C THR A 60 17.24 -12.31 -4.48
N ILE A 61 16.16 -11.59 -4.80
CA ILE A 61 15.20 -11.97 -5.85
C ILE A 61 15.89 -12.13 -7.20
N LYS A 62 16.85 -11.27 -7.55
CA LYS A 62 17.62 -11.35 -8.82
C LYS A 62 18.42 -12.65 -8.97
N THR A 63 18.72 -13.34 -7.87
CA THR A 63 19.42 -14.64 -7.89
C THR A 63 18.49 -15.84 -8.00
N LEU A 64 17.16 -15.62 -7.94
CA LEU A 64 16.16 -16.69 -7.91
C LEU A 64 15.43 -16.80 -9.26
N ASP A 65 15.43 -18.00 -9.84
CA ASP A 65 14.68 -18.27 -11.05
C ASP A 65 13.15 -18.11 -10.81
N GLY A 66 12.48 -17.51 -11.79
CA GLY A 66 11.02 -17.39 -11.78
C GLY A 66 10.45 -16.40 -10.75
N ARG A 67 11.28 -15.58 -10.07
CA ARG A 67 10.83 -14.59 -9.08
C ARG A 67 10.85 -13.13 -9.56
N GLY A 68 11.16 -12.88 -10.85
CA GLY A 68 11.23 -11.53 -11.42
C GLY A 68 9.95 -10.71 -11.24
N ALA A 69 8.78 -11.35 -11.29
CA ALA A 69 7.49 -10.69 -11.05
C ALA A 69 7.37 -10.10 -9.64
N LEU A 70 7.99 -10.70 -8.60
CA LEU A 70 8.02 -10.12 -7.26
C LEU A 70 8.80 -8.80 -7.23
N LEU A 71 9.90 -8.71 -8.00
CA LEU A 71 10.68 -7.49 -8.14
C LEU A 71 9.82 -6.35 -8.73
N ASP A 72 9.11 -6.63 -9.84
CA ASP A 72 8.23 -5.66 -10.48
C ASP A 72 7.11 -5.21 -9.52
N ARG A 73 6.47 -6.15 -8.80
CA ARG A 73 5.44 -5.82 -7.81
C ARG A 73 6.01 -5.03 -6.64
N GLY A 74 7.24 -5.28 -6.23
CA GLY A 74 7.94 -4.53 -5.18
C GLY A 74 8.14 -3.05 -5.52
N ARG A 75 8.22 -2.72 -6.81
CA ARG A 75 8.37 -1.36 -7.33
C ARG A 75 7.05 -0.60 -7.49
N ASN A 76 5.89 -1.28 -7.38
CA ASN A 76 4.61 -0.61 -7.27
C ASN A 76 4.51 0.12 -5.91
N SER A 77 3.74 1.22 -5.87
CA SER A 77 3.64 2.11 -4.70
C SER A 77 2.44 1.81 -3.78
N ALA A 78 1.87 0.59 -3.86
CA ALA A 78 0.66 0.19 -3.13
C ALA A 78 0.73 0.49 -1.64
N GLY A 79 -0.27 1.21 -1.13
CA GLY A 79 -0.39 1.56 0.29
C GLY A 79 0.39 2.79 0.71
N ILE A 80 1.44 3.18 0.00
CA ILE A 80 2.25 4.37 0.32
C ILE A 80 1.40 5.63 0.17
N GLY A 81 1.62 6.59 1.05
CA GLY A 81 0.97 7.90 1.02
C GLY A 81 1.94 9.05 1.29
N ILE A 82 1.55 10.25 0.85
CA ILE A 82 2.24 11.50 1.13
C ILE A 82 1.40 12.31 2.10
N ARG A 83 1.93 12.58 3.29
CA ARG A 83 1.31 13.36 4.37
C ARG A 83 1.88 14.77 4.38
N PHE A 84 1.00 15.76 4.50
CA PHE A 84 1.38 17.17 4.59
C PHE A 84 0.28 18.01 5.23
N SER A 85 0.64 19.22 5.64
CA SER A 85 -0.29 20.27 6.06
C SER A 85 -0.28 21.43 5.08
N SER A 86 -1.43 22.05 4.83
CA SER A 86 -1.55 23.27 4.02
C SER A 86 -2.79 24.07 4.38
N ASN A 87 -2.75 25.40 4.12
CA ASN A 87 -3.91 26.29 4.14
C ASN A 87 -4.32 26.72 2.71
N SER A 88 -3.99 25.94 1.71
CA SER A 88 -4.32 26.23 0.31
C SER A 88 -5.78 25.92 -0.01
N ALA A 89 -6.46 26.80 -0.77
CA ALA A 89 -7.77 26.48 -1.34
C ALA A 89 -7.69 25.44 -2.44
N ARG A 90 -6.55 25.37 -3.15
CA ARG A 90 -6.31 24.43 -4.24
C ARG A 90 -5.20 23.47 -3.87
N ILE A 91 -5.45 22.17 -4.04
CA ILE A 91 -4.41 21.15 -3.95
C ILE A 91 -4.34 20.40 -5.27
N GLY A 92 -3.15 20.33 -5.84
CA GLY A 92 -2.83 19.57 -7.03
C GLY A 92 -1.70 18.58 -6.80
N VAL A 93 -1.54 17.69 -7.76
CA VAL A 93 -0.43 16.74 -7.83
C VAL A 93 0.08 16.65 -9.26
N ARG A 94 1.37 16.43 -9.42
CA ARG A 94 1.98 15.91 -10.64
C ARG A 94 2.98 14.82 -10.30
N TYR A 95 2.99 13.76 -11.08
CA TYR A 95 3.87 12.61 -10.82
C TYR A 95 4.17 11.87 -12.11
N ASN A 96 5.26 11.07 -12.09
CA ASN A 96 5.66 10.24 -13.21
C ASN A 96 5.52 8.77 -12.83
N LEU A 97 4.82 8.01 -13.68
CA LEU A 97 4.64 6.56 -13.57
C LEU A 97 5.89 5.82 -14.03
N VAL A 98 6.11 4.63 -13.46
CA VAL A 98 7.21 3.75 -13.87
C VAL A 98 6.89 3.04 -15.18
N VAL A 99 5.64 2.55 -15.36
CA VAL A 99 5.26 1.67 -16.49
C VAL A 99 4.10 2.23 -17.33
N ASP A 100 3.14 2.98 -16.75
CA ASP A 100 1.81 3.29 -17.32
C ASP A 100 0.99 2.01 -17.57
N PHE A 101 0.87 1.20 -16.50
CA PHE A 101 0.23 -0.12 -16.55
C PHE A 101 -1.30 -0.04 -16.69
N HIS A 102 -1.90 -1.05 -17.32
CA HIS A 102 -3.36 -1.17 -17.51
C HIS A 102 -3.83 -2.61 -17.37
N MET A 103 -5.03 -2.81 -16.82
CA MET A 103 -5.71 -4.12 -16.71
C MET A 103 -7.17 -3.99 -17.10
N VAL A 104 -7.73 -5.04 -17.75
CA VAL A 104 -9.13 -5.03 -18.23
C VAL A 104 -10.17 -5.12 -17.11
N HIS A 105 -9.80 -5.58 -15.93
CA HIS A 105 -10.70 -5.85 -14.80
C HIS A 105 -10.49 -4.90 -13.60
N MET A 106 -9.57 -3.94 -13.71
CA MET A 106 -9.31 -2.95 -12.68
C MET A 106 -9.29 -1.54 -13.27
N ALA A 107 -9.93 -0.60 -12.60
CA ALA A 107 -9.95 0.80 -13.04
C ALA A 107 -8.57 1.45 -12.94
N ASP A 108 -8.20 2.27 -13.94
CA ASP A 108 -6.93 3.02 -13.95
C ASP A 108 -6.79 3.97 -12.75
N THR A 109 -7.89 4.42 -12.16
CA THR A 109 -7.91 5.19 -10.90
C THR A 109 -7.35 4.43 -9.71
N GLY A 110 -7.45 3.10 -9.71
CA GLY A 110 -6.79 2.23 -8.74
C GLY A 110 -5.39 1.81 -9.17
N ILE A 111 -5.22 1.47 -10.47
CA ILE A 111 -3.93 0.98 -11.00
C ILE A 111 -2.85 2.04 -10.86
N LYS A 112 -3.09 3.25 -11.39
CA LYS A 112 -2.11 4.32 -11.58
C LYS A 112 -2.59 5.71 -11.14
N GLY A 113 -3.78 5.80 -10.52
CA GLY A 113 -4.31 7.03 -9.95
C GLY A 113 -3.75 7.36 -8.58
N THR A 114 -4.19 8.49 -8.06
CA THR A 114 -3.86 8.99 -6.71
C THR A 114 -5.10 9.60 -6.07
N ASP A 115 -5.31 9.36 -4.76
CA ASP A 115 -6.45 9.88 -4.00
C ASP A 115 -6.03 10.93 -2.99
N LEU A 116 -6.74 12.06 -2.94
CA LEU A 116 -6.59 13.04 -1.88
C LEU A 116 -7.63 12.83 -0.78
N TYR A 117 -7.16 12.87 0.46
CA TYR A 117 -7.97 12.90 1.69
C TYR A 117 -7.60 14.12 2.53
N ILE A 118 -8.58 14.67 3.25
CA ILE A 118 -8.44 15.72 4.26
C ILE A 118 -8.85 15.20 5.64
N LEU A 119 -8.13 15.61 6.68
CA LEU A 119 -8.54 15.36 8.06
C LEU A 119 -9.53 16.46 8.48
N ASN A 120 -10.76 16.09 8.77
CA ASN A 120 -11.81 17.02 9.19
C ASN A 120 -11.64 17.44 10.66
N ASP A 121 -12.55 18.30 11.13
CA ASP A 121 -12.49 18.86 12.49
C ASP A 121 -12.80 17.83 13.58
N GLU A 122 -13.49 16.74 13.23
CA GLU A 122 -13.79 15.59 14.09
C GLU A 122 -12.61 14.58 14.13
N GLY A 123 -11.54 14.83 13.40
CA GLY A 123 -10.37 13.93 13.31
C GLY A 123 -10.60 12.72 12.42
N VAL A 124 -11.57 12.78 11.51
CA VAL A 124 -11.89 11.74 10.52
C VAL A 124 -11.32 12.10 9.15
N TRP A 125 -10.72 11.12 8.48
CA TRP A 125 -10.22 11.29 7.11
C TRP A 125 -11.38 11.24 6.11
N GLU A 126 -11.61 12.35 5.44
CA GLU A 126 -12.61 12.48 4.38
C GLU A 126 -11.98 12.44 3.00
N TYR A 127 -12.61 11.72 2.09
CA TYR A 127 -12.23 11.67 0.69
C TYR A 127 -12.56 13.00 0.01
N VAL A 128 -11.57 13.56 -0.70
CA VAL A 128 -11.74 14.79 -1.48
C VAL A 128 -11.97 14.47 -2.94
N ASN A 129 -10.99 13.81 -3.58
CA ASN A 129 -11.07 13.50 -5.02
C ASN A 129 -9.99 12.50 -5.42
N THR A 130 -10.12 11.97 -6.65
CA THR A 130 -9.13 11.08 -7.27
C THR A 130 -8.60 11.66 -8.59
N ASN A 131 -7.37 11.32 -8.95
CA ASN A 131 -6.90 11.50 -10.31
C ASN A 131 -7.58 10.49 -11.24
N ARG A 132 -8.00 10.93 -12.43
CA ARG A 132 -8.39 10.05 -13.55
C ARG A 132 -7.20 10.01 -14.52
N PRO A 133 -6.37 8.97 -14.44
CA PRO A 133 -5.16 8.91 -15.25
C PRO A 133 -5.46 8.94 -16.74
N ILE A 134 -4.57 9.58 -17.48
CA ILE A 134 -4.56 9.57 -18.95
C ILE A 134 -3.48 8.60 -19.44
N LYS A 135 -3.48 8.27 -20.72
CA LYS A 135 -2.42 7.47 -21.35
C LYS A 135 -1.18 8.34 -21.54
N ASP A 136 -0.43 8.54 -20.47
CA ASP A 136 0.83 9.27 -20.41
C ASP A 136 1.58 8.81 -19.15
N SER A 137 2.90 8.80 -19.20
CA SER A 137 3.74 8.54 -18.03
C SER A 137 3.71 9.69 -17.02
N ILE A 138 3.43 10.93 -17.47
CA ILE A 138 3.30 12.11 -16.61
C ILE A 138 1.82 12.38 -16.35
N GLN A 139 1.45 12.31 -15.10
CA GLN A 139 0.09 12.55 -14.62
C GLN A 139 0.01 13.87 -13.87
N HIS A 140 -1.13 14.55 -13.95
CA HIS A 140 -1.40 15.75 -13.17
C HIS A 140 -2.90 15.86 -12.84
N LYS A 141 -3.22 16.47 -11.69
CA LYS A 141 -4.57 16.71 -11.23
C LYS A 141 -4.61 17.89 -10.27
N ILE A 142 -5.62 18.75 -10.40
CA ILE A 142 -6.09 19.60 -9.31
C ILE A 142 -7.27 18.88 -8.68
N TYR A 143 -7.16 18.51 -7.41
CA TYR A 143 -8.20 17.73 -6.72
C TYR A 143 -9.38 18.57 -6.30
N ALA A 144 -9.12 19.80 -5.83
CA ALA A 144 -10.10 20.73 -5.32
C ALA A 144 -9.63 22.17 -5.52
N ASP A 145 -10.56 23.12 -5.47
CA ASP A 145 -10.34 24.56 -5.64
C ASP A 145 -11.05 25.44 -4.61
N ALA A 146 -11.73 24.82 -3.64
CA ALA A 146 -12.48 25.48 -2.58
C ALA A 146 -12.28 24.81 -1.21
N LEU A 147 -11.05 24.32 -0.93
CA LEU A 147 -10.71 23.79 0.39
C LEU A 147 -10.68 24.90 1.44
N PRO A 148 -10.97 24.59 2.73
CA PRO A 148 -10.90 25.57 3.80
C PRO A 148 -9.49 26.16 3.97
N THR A 149 -9.39 27.49 4.10
CA THR A 149 -8.12 28.24 4.17
C THR A 149 -7.91 28.96 5.51
N ASP A 150 -8.85 28.85 6.42
CA ASP A 150 -8.88 29.51 7.74
C ASP A 150 -7.71 29.10 8.64
N ARG A 151 -7.15 27.92 8.40
CA ARG A 151 -6.01 27.37 9.14
C ARG A 151 -5.28 26.30 8.31
N MET A 152 -4.14 25.85 8.82
CA MET A 152 -3.45 24.67 8.30
C MET A 152 -4.33 23.43 8.50
N ARG A 153 -4.54 22.66 7.44
CA ARG A 153 -5.29 21.40 7.41
C ARG A 153 -4.36 20.26 7.01
N GLU A 154 -4.72 19.07 7.45
CA GLU A 154 -3.94 17.86 7.23
C GLU A 154 -4.44 17.08 6.03
N TYR A 155 -3.53 16.61 5.19
CA TYR A 155 -3.84 15.90 3.95
C TYR A 155 -3.05 14.60 3.80
N ILE A 156 -3.64 13.62 3.07
CA ILE A 156 -2.95 12.44 2.56
C ILE A 156 -3.21 12.34 1.06
N ILE A 157 -2.15 12.11 0.27
CA ILE A 157 -2.26 11.62 -1.11
C ILE A 157 -1.80 10.17 -1.11
N TYR A 158 -2.71 9.20 -1.38
CA TYR A 158 -2.35 7.80 -1.59
C TYR A 158 -1.88 7.57 -3.01
N LEU A 159 -0.86 6.71 -3.16
CA LEU A 159 -0.16 6.45 -4.41
C LEU A 159 -0.75 5.24 -5.18
N PRO A 160 -0.37 5.04 -6.47
CA PRO A 160 -0.82 3.93 -7.32
C PRO A 160 -0.67 2.55 -6.68
N LEU A 161 -1.65 1.66 -6.91
CA LEU A 161 -1.64 0.30 -6.37
C LEU A 161 -0.87 -0.69 -7.25
N TYR A 162 -0.91 -0.51 -8.58
CA TYR A 162 -0.32 -1.44 -9.56
C TYR A 162 0.68 -0.77 -10.50
N ASP A 163 1.06 0.47 -10.23
CA ASP A 163 2.18 1.14 -10.86
C ASP A 163 3.13 1.71 -9.81
N GLY A 164 4.34 2.02 -10.20
CA GLY A 164 5.31 2.73 -9.39
C GLY A 164 5.30 4.22 -9.71
N VAL A 165 5.89 4.99 -8.81
CA VAL A 165 6.12 6.43 -8.98
C VAL A 165 7.62 6.71 -8.96
N ASN A 166 8.12 7.41 -9.99
CA ASN A 166 9.50 7.84 -10.06
C ASN A 166 9.74 9.14 -9.28
N TRP A 167 8.84 10.10 -9.46
CA TRP A 167 8.83 11.37 -8.73
C TRP A 167 7.40 11.87 -8.55
N LEU A 168 7.16 12.65 -7.50
CA LEU A 168 5.89 13.27 -7.20
C LEU A 168 6.10 14.66 -6.59
N GLU A 169 5.26 15.60 -6.98
CA GLU A 169 5.19 16.93 -6.41
C GLU A 169 3.75 17.32 -6.06
N VAL A 170 3.60 17.99 -4.94
CA VAL A 170 2.33 18.54 -4.47
C VAL A 170 2.23 20.02 -4.82
N GLY A 171 1.16 20.40 -5.50
CA GLY A 171 0.87 21.77 -5.89
C GLY A 171 -0.10 22.44 -4.91
N VAL A 172 0.22 23.67 -4.51
CA VAL A 172 -0.61 24.54 -3.67
C VAL A 172 -0.64 25.95 -4.23
N ASP A 173 -1.62 26.77 -3.84
CA ASP A 173 -1.63 28.20 -4.20
C ASP A 173 -0.31 28.86 -3.85
N SER A 174 0.18 29.77 -4.72
CA SER A 174 1.49 30.40 -4.54
C SER A 174 1.63 31.15 -3.23
N SER A 175 0.53 31.71 -2.69
CA SER A 175 0.48 32.43 -1.41
C SER A 175 0.29 31.49 -0.20
N ALA A 176 -0.13 30.24 -0.41
CA ALA A 176 -0.40 29.31 0.68
C ALA A 176 0.88 28.73 1.28
N VAL A 177 0.78 28.25 2.51
CA VAL A 177 1.83 27.49 3.19
C VAL A 177 1.60 26.00 2.95
N ILE A 178 2.68 25.26 2.71
CA ILE A 178 2.72 23.78 2.76
C ILE A 178 3.90 23.34 3.62
N SER A 179 3.69 22.36 4.46
CA SER A 179 4.69 21.85 5.39
C SER A 179 4.51 20.35 5.65
N LYS A 180 5.46 19.76 6.38
CA LYS A 180 5.27 18.45 7.00
C LYS A 180 4.04 18.47 7.92
N PRO A 181 3.41 17.29 8.19
CA PRO A 181 2.25 17.21 9.07
C PRO A 181 2.49 17.81 10.45
N ILE A 182 1.47 18.44 11.01
CA ILE A 182 1.47 19.00 12.36
C ILE A 182 0.89 18.00 13.35
N VAL A 183 -0.07 17.19 12.90
CA VAL A 183 -0.77 16.19 13.73
C VAL A 183 -0.19 14.80 13.49
N ASN A 184 0.02 14.03 14.57
CA ASN A 184 0.48 12.62 14.50
C ASN A 184 -0.67 11.66 14.18
N ASN A 185 -1.25 11.79 12.98
CA ASN A 185 -2.32 10.96 12.46
C ASN A 185 -2.08 10.65 10.96
N PRO A 186 -1.68 9.43 10.57
CA PRO A 186 -1.45 8.25 11.42
C PRO A 186 -0.22 8.39 12.33
N ARG A 187 -0.22 7.59 13.40
CA ARG A 187 0.89 7.51 14.36
C ARG A 187 2.09 6.85 13.69
N LYS A 188 3.14 7.62 13.45
CA LYS A 188 4.35 7.18 12.73
C LYS A 188 5.21 6.16 13.47
N GLU A 189 5.11 6.12 14.80
CA GLU A 189 5.85 5.20 15.67
C GLU A 189 5.23 3.81 15.77
N LYS A 190 4.11 3.57 15.08
CA LYS A 190 3.39 2.30 15.07
C LYS A 190 3.06 1.89 13.65
N LYS A 191 3.55 0.72 13.25
CA LYS A 191 3.29 0.16 11.92
C LYS A 191 2.63 -1.22 12.01
N VAL A 192 1.51 -1.41 11.37
CA VAL A 192 0.94 -2.74 11.11
C VAL A 192 1.51 -3.22 9.77
N ILE A 193 2.17 -4.37 9.78
CA ILE A 193 2.80 -4.94 8.59
C ILE A 193 1.88 -5.97 7.98
N PHE A 194 1.43 -5.73 6.77
CA PHE A 194 0.56 -6.62 6.00
C PHE A 194 1.37 -7.34 4.92
N TYR A 195 1.32 -8.66 4.91
CA TYR A 195 1.95 -9.49 3.89
C TYR A 195 0.93 -10.41 3.23
N GLY A 196 0.88 -10.41 1.90
CA GLY A 196 -0.07 -11.25 1.16
C GLY A 196 -0.01 -11.09 -0.36
N THR A 197 -1.17 -11.15 -0.97
CA THR A 197 -1.38 -11.39 -2.39
C THR A 197 -1.85 -10.16 -3.17
N SER A 198 -2.39 -10.38 -4.39
CA SER A 198 -3.06 -9.33 -5.18
C SER A 198 -4.22 -8.67 -4.45
N ILE A 199 -4.96 -9.44 -3.63
CA ILE A 199 -6.07 -8.90 -2.82
C ILE A 199 -5.50 -7.86 -1.85
N LEU A 200 -4.44 -8.18 -1.14
CA LEU A 200 -3.83 -7.25 -0.21
C LEU A 200 -3.13 -6.08 -0.92
N GLN A 201 -2.50 -6.30 -2.10
CA GLN A 201 -1.94 -5.22 -2.91
C GLN A 201 -3.02 -4.20 -3.32
N GLY A 202 -4.27 -4.62 -3.44
CA GLY A 202 -5.42 -3.81 -3.79
C GLY A 202 -6.00 -4.12 -5.17
N GLY A 203 -5.85 -5.36 -5.65
CA GLY A 203 -6.39 -5.82 -6.94
C GLY A 203 -7.89 -5.58 -7.02
N CYS A 204 -8.31 -4.79 -8.03
CA CYS A 204 -9.65 -4.34 -8.34
C CYS A 204 -10.25 -3.27 -7.41
N ALA A 205 -9.51 -2.71 -6.44
CA ALA A 205 -9.95 -1.48 -5.78
C ALA A 205 -10.17 -0.38 -6.82
N THR A 206 -11.31 0.31 -6.76
CA THR A 206 -11.66 1.32 -7.79
C THR A 206 -10.74 2.52 -7.77
N ARG A 207 -10.10 2.82 -6.64
CA ARG A 207 -9.15 3.91 -6.42
C ARG A 207 -8.22 3.59 -5.24
N THR A 208 -7.13 4.31 -5.10
CA THR A 208 -6.03 3.95 -4.21
C THR A 208 -6.38 3.96 -2.72
N GLY A 209 -7.28 4.83 -2.29
CA GLY A 209 -7.75 4.89 -0.90
C GLY A 209 -8.67 3.74 -0.51
N MET A 210 -9.16 2.91 -1.45
CA MET A 210 -10.11 1.83 -1.19
C MET A 210 -9.43 0.48 -0.91
N VAL A 211 -8.10 0.37 -1.01
CA VAL A 211 -7.41 -0.83 -0.53
C VAL A 211 -7.54 -0.97 0.99
N ALA A 212 -7.69 -2.22 1.46
CA ALA A 212 -7.97 -2.50 2.86
C ALA A 212 -6.93 -1.90 3.83
N THR A 213 -5.64 -1.90 3.47
CA THR A 213 -4.58 -1.34 4.31
C THR A 213 -4.76 0.15 4.55
N ASN A 214 -5.17 0.91 3.50
CA ASN A 214 -5.44 2.34 3.63
C ASN A 214 -6.72 2.63 4.42
N MET A 215 -7.73 1.75 4.35
CA MET A 215 -8.92 1.84 5.21
C MET A 215 -8.56 1.58 6.68
N VAL A 216 -7.81 0.51 6.97
CA VAL A 216 -7.35 0.19 8.33
C VAL A 216 -6.52 1.33 8.90
N GLN A 217 -5.63 1.93 8.10
CA GLN A 217 -4.80 3.06 8.51
C GLN A 217 -5.66 4.24 8.97
N ARG A 218 -6.68 4.62 8.17
CA ARG A 218 -7.57 5.74 8.53
C ARG A 218 -8.41 5.46 9.76
N ASP A 219 -8.93 4.23 9.87
CA ASP A 219 -9.85 3.85 10.95
C ASP A 219 -9.14 3.64 12.31
N LEU A 220 -7.87 3.22 12.29
CA LEU A 220 -7.10 2.91 13.51
C LEU A 220 -6.03 3.96 13.86
N ASN A 221 -5.84 4.98 13.03
CA ASN A 221 -4.80 5.98 13.22
C ASN A 221 -3.41 5.34 13.45
N VAL A 222 -3.00 4.41 12.56
CA VAL A 222 -1.74 3.68 12.62
C VAL A 222 -1.20 3.49 11.22
N GLU A 223 0.12 3.61 11.00
CA GLU A 223 0.67 3.32 9.68
C GLU A 223 0.46 1.84 9.30
N CYS A 224 0.09 1.59 8.04
CA CYS A 224 -0.15 0.27 7.50
C CYS A 224 0.76 0.00 6.31
N VAL A 225 1.81 -0.77 6.51
CA VAL A 225 2.76 -1.15 5.47
C VAL A 225 2.15 -2.25 4.61
N ASN A 226 1.91 -1.97 3.34
CA ASN A 226 1.34 -2.92 2.38
C ASN A 226 2.46 -3.70 1.67
N LEU A 227 2.67 -4.95 2.07
CA LEU A 227 3.53 -5.93 1.40
C LEU A 227 2.69 -7.02 0.71
N GLY A 228 1.59 -6.62 0.07
CA GLY A 228 0.83 -7.43 -0.87
C GLY A 228 1.52 -7.46 -2.24
N PHE A 229 1.70 -8.66 -2.81
CA PHE A 229 2.38 -8.86 -4.08
C PHE A 229 1.55 -9.79 -4.96
N SER A 230 0.96 -9.23 -6.02
CA SER A 230 0.05 -9.93 -6.95
C SER A 230 0.72 -11.16 -7.57
N GLY A 231 0.18 -12.36 -7.28
CA GLY A 231 0.74 -13.65 -7.72
C GLY A 231 1.99 -14.10 -6.94
N GLU A 232 2.59 -13.25 -6.07
CA GLU A 232 3.93 -13.42 -5.55
C GLU A 232 4.03 -13.49 -4.01
N GLY A 233 2.95 -13.33 -3.28
CA GLY A 233 2.93 -13.54 -1.82
C GLY A 233 2.99 -15.03 -1.47
N LYS A 234 4.18 -15.63 -1.48
CA LYS A 234 4.40 -17.10 -1.44
C LYS A 234 5.19 -17.60 -0.23
N MET A 235 5.26 -16.82 0.83
CA MET A 235 5.98 -17.16 2.07
C MET A 235 7.49 -17.41 1.86
N ASP A 236 8.14 -16.62 1.01
CA ASP A 236 9.60 -16.64 0.88
C ASP A 236 10.26 -16.23 2.20
N MET A 237 11.25 -16.98 2.68
CA MET A 237 11.86 -16.78 3.99
C MET A 237 12.54 -15.40 4.11
N PHE A 238 13.15 -14.89 3.03
CA PHE A 238 13.72 -13.54 3.00
C PHE A 238 12.67 -12.44 3.24
N MET A 239 11.38 -12.71 2.93
CA MET A 239 10.30 -11.78 3.26
C MET A 239 9.94 -11.81 4.75
N ALA A 240 10.00 -12.97 5.40
CA ALA A 240 9.84 -13.05 6.86
C ALA A 240 10.94 -12.23 7.58
N GLU A 241 12.19 -12.39 7.15
CA GLU A 241 13.33 -11.64 7.68
C GLU A 241 13.19 -10.13 7.45
N ALA A 242 12.82 -9.72 6.23
CA ALA A 242 12.61 -8.31 5.91
C ALA A 242 11.49 -7.69 6.76
N MET A 243 10.34 -8.37 6.90
CA MET A 243 9.24 -7.86 7.74
C MET A 243 9.66 -7.73 9.20
N ALA A 244 10.36 -8.73 9.74
CA ALA A 244 10.83 -8.73 11.11
C ALA A 244 11.86 -7.62 11.38
N SER A 245 12.58 -7.13 10.36
CA SER A 245 13.53 -6.04 10.49
C SER A 245 12.90 -4.65 10.67
N ILE A 246 11.57 -4.49 10.48
CA ILE A 246 10.88 -3.20 10.64
C ILE A 246 10.73 -2.90 12.16
N PRO A 247 11.41 -1.89 12.69
CA PRO A 247 11.49 -1.69 14.14
C PRO A 247 10.16 -1.23 14.77
N GLU A 248 9.36 -0.44 14.04
CA GLU A 248 8.08 0.09 14.51
C GLU A 248 6.90 -0.89 14.37
N ALA A 249 7.17 -2.15 13.97
CA ALA A 249 6.12 -3.15 13.81
C ALA A 249 5.40 -3.43 15.14
N VAL A 250 4.08 -3.18 15.17
CA VAL A 250 3.21 -3.42 16.33
C VAL A 250 2.24 -4.57 16.09
N ALA A 251 2.10 -5.04 14.87
CA ALA A 251 1.38 -6.26 14.49
C ALA A 251 1.77 -6.71 13.08
N TYR A 252 1.68 -8.01 12.82
CA TYR A 252 1.80 -8.61 11.49
C TYR A 252 0.46 -9.21 11.10
N VAL A 253 0.01 -8.97 9.86
CA VAL A 253 -1.17 -9.59 9.25
C VAL A 253 -0.69 -10.41 8.05
N LEU A 254 -0.87 -11.72 8.10
CA LEU A 254 -0.36 -12.66 7.11
C LEU A 254 -1.52 -13.28 6.33
N ASP A 255 -1.61 -12.97 5.03
CA ASP A 255 -2.66 -13.41 4.09
C ASP A 255 -2.07 -13.92 2.76
N PRO A 256 -1.14 -14.92 2.76
CA PRO A 256 -0.52 -15.41 1.54
C PRO A 256 -1.31 -16.52 0.83
N ILE A 257 -2.31 -17.13 1.48
CA ILE A 257 -2.98 -18.36 1.03
C ILE A 257 -3.49 -18.28 -0.43
N PRO A 258 -4.10 -17.19 -0.93
CA PRO A 258 -4.56 -17.15 -2.31
C PRO A 258 -3.49 -17.48 -3.35
N ASN A 259 -2.22 -17.11 -3.11
CA ASN A 259 -1.10 -17.39 -4.02
C ASN A 259 -0.37 -18.71 -3.74
N CYS A 260 -0.67 -19.36 -2.63
CA CYS A 260 0.01 -20.59 -2.23
C CYS A 260 -0.72 -21.84 -2.74
N THR A 261 0.03 -22.90 -3.05
CA THR A 261 -0.52 -24.23 -3.23
C THR A 261 -0.83 -24.86 -1.86
N LYS A 262 -1.56 -25.99 -1.83
CA LYS A 262 -1.76 -26.77 -0.61
C LYS A 262 -0.42 -27.18 0.02
N ASP A 263 0.52 -27.67 -0.79
CA ASP A 263 1.85 -28.11 -0.33
C ASP A 263 2.65 -26.95 0.28
N MET A 264 2.55 -25.74 -0.30
CA MET A 264 3.14 -24.53 0.29
C MET A 264 2.51 -24.21 1.65
N CYS A 265 1.17 -24.26 1.75
CA CYS A 265 0.49 -24.06 3.03
C CYS A 265 0.88 -25.11 4.07
N THR A 266 1.11 -26.35 3.66
CA THR A 266 1.56 -27.44 4.55
C THR A 266 3.00 -27.24 5.03
N ASN A 267 3.92 -26.95 4.10
CA ASN A 267 5.35 -27.08 4.35
C ASN A 267 6.05 -25.76 4.73
N LEU A 268 5.52 -24.58 4.31
CA LEU A 268 6.20 -23.31 4.52
C LEU A 268 5.63 -22.50 5.69
N THR A 269 4.35 -22.68 6.03
CA THR A 269 3.65 -21.81 6.99
C THR A 269 4.32 -21.77 8.36
N TYR A 270 4.64 -22.95 8.91
CA TYR A 270 5.21 -23.04 10.25
C TYR A 270 6.53 -22.29 10.36
N ASP A 271 7.48 -22.57 9.47
CA ASP A 271 8.81 -21.96 9.50
C ASP A 271 8.78 -20.47 9.18
N PHE A 272 7.91 -20.04 8.25
CA PHE A 272 7.73 -18.64 7.91
C PHE A 272 7.24 -17.81 9.12
N VAL A 273 6.21 -18.29 9.83
CA VAL A 273 5.69 -17.61 11.03
C VAL A 273 6.66 -17.69 12.19
N LYS A 274 7.31 -18.84 12.37
CA LYS A 274 8.34 -19.06 13.40
C LYS A 274 9.51 -18.08 13.22
N LYS A 275 9.98 -17.86 11.99
CA LYS A 275 11.05 -16.90 11.69
C LYS A 275 10.71 -15.48 12.15
N ILE A 276 9.49 -15.01 11.87
CA ILE A 276 9.02 -13.70 12.36
C ILE A 276 8.99 -13.69 13.89
N ARG A 277 8.48 -14.77 14.51
CA ARG A 277 8.33 -14.88 15.96
C ARG A 277 9.68 -14.91 16.68
N GLU A 278 10.70 -15.52 16.12
CA GLU A 278 12.05 -15.59 16.70
C GLU A 278 12.69 -14.20 16.77
N GLU A 279 12.50 -13.37 15.77
CA GLU A 279 13.05 -12.00 15.72
C GLU A 279 12.17 -10.98 16.45
N ARG A 280 10.85 -11.26 16.53
CA ARG A 280 9.83 -10.37 17.15
C ARG A 280 8.94 -11.18 18.10
N PRO A 281 9.48 -11.61 19.26
CA PRO A 281 8.79 -12.55 20.15
C PRO A 281 7.48 -12.02 20.71
N ASP A 282 7.36 -10.72 20.95
CA ASP A 282 6.22 -10.11 21.62
C ASP A 282 5.22 -9.43 20.65
N VAL A 283 5.57 -9.26 19.37
CA VAL A 283 4.69 -8.59 18.40
C VAL A 283 3.55 -9.53 17.97
N PRO A 284 2.29 -9.11 18.03
CA PRO A 284 1.15 -9.89 17.58
C PRO A 284 1.26 -10.31 16.12
N ILE A 285 0.94 -11.58 15.83
CA ILE A 285 0.82 -12.13 14.48
C ILE A 285 -0.62 -12.57 14.28
N ILE A 286 -1.27 -12.05 13.22
CA ILE A 286 -2.61 -12.39 12.80
C ILE A 286 -2.52 -13.23 11.53
N MET A 287 -2.88 -14.49 11.62
CA MET A 287 -2.95 -15.41 10.49
C MET A 287 -4.37 -15.36 9.90
N VAL A 288 -4.49 -15.01 8.61
CA VAL A 288 -5.76 -14.84 7.91
C VAL A 288 -5.97 -15.99 6.94
N GLU A 289 -7.14 -16.64 6.97
CA GLU A 289 -7.52 -17.65 5.96
C GLU A 289 -7.70 -17.01 4.59
N GLY A 290 -7.45 -17.79 3.53
CA GLY A 290 -7.81 -17.40 2.17
C GLY A 290 -9.34 -17.31 2.02
N PRO A 291 -9.86 -16.26 1.33
CA PRO A 291 -11.30 -16.08 1.18
C PRO A 291 -11.92 -17.25 0.41
N MET A 292 -13.15 -17.63 0.82
CA MET A 292 -14.01 -18.53 0.06
C MET A 292 -14.81 -17.67 -0.93
N TYR A 293 -14.45 -17.74 -2.19
CA TYR A 293 -15.08 -16.92 -3.23
C TYR A 293 -16.54 -17.30 -3.46
N SER A 294 -17.39 -16.33 -3.81
CA SER A 294 -18.85 -16.52 -3.97
C SER A 294 -19.20 -17.63 -4.95
N TYR A 295 -18.48 -17.73 -6.08
CA TYR A 295 -18.73 -18.74 -7.09
C TYR A 295 -18.44 -20.17 -6.65
N THR A 296 -17.65 -20.37 -5.58
CA THR A 296 -17.34 -21.70 -5.04
C THR A 296 -18.58 -22.44 -4.54
N LYS A 297 -19.67 -21.71 -4.28
CA LYS A 297 -20.99 -22.29 -4.06
C LYS A 297 -21.44 -23.22 -5.21
N TYR A 298 -21.00 -22.91 -6.42
CA TYR A 298 -21.36 -23.61 -7.65
C TYR A 298 -20.18 -24.36 -8.29
N ASP A 299 -18.98 -24.25 -7.73
CA ASP A 299 -17.76 -24.95 -8.16
C ASP A 299 -17.20 -25.78 -7.00
N ARG A 300 -17.55 -27.07 -7.02
CA ARG A 300 -17.15 -28.03 -5.96
C ARG A 300 -15.65 -28.23 -5.94
N PHE A 301 -14.97 -28.24 -7.09
CA PHE A 301 -13.54 -28.48 -7.17
C PHE A 301 -12.80 -27.33 -6.50
N THR A 302 -13.05 -26.10 -6.89
CA THR A 302 -12.40 -24.91 -6.30
C THR A 302 -12.76 -24.77 -4.83
N LYS A 303 -14.03 -25.03 -4.44
CA LYS A 303 -14.45 -25.03 -3.03
C LYS A 303 -13.59 -25.95 -2.17
N ASN A 304 -13.44 -27.21 -2.60
CA ASN A 304 -12.67 -28.20 -1.86
C ASN A 304 -11.19 -27.82 -1.80
N TYR A 305 -10.61 -27.38 -2.91
CA TYR A 305 -9.22 -26.96 -2.97
C TYR A 305 -8.90 -25.80 -2.02
N LEU A 306 -9.75 -24.77 -1.98
CA LEU A 306 -9.59 -23.64 -1.05
C LEU A 306 -9.78 -24.11 0.42
N ALA A 307 -10.76 -24.95 0.68
CA ALA A 307 -10.99 -25.51 2.01
C ALA A 307 -9.79 -26.34 2.50
N GLU A 308 -9.15 -27.12 1.63
CA GLU A 308 -7.93 -27.88 1.94
C GLU A 308 -6.75 -26.96 2.27
N LYS A 309 -6.55 -25.87 1.50
CA LYS A 309 -5.51 -24.87 1.80
C LYS A 309 -5.72 -24.23 3.17
N ASN A 310 -6.95 -23.79 3.46
CA ASN A 310 -7.30 -23.20 4.74
C ASN A 310 -7.15 -24.20 5.90
N ALA A 311 -7.45 -25.51 5.67
CA ALA A 311 -7.25 -26.53 6.67
C ALA A 311 -5.77 -26.74 7.02
N GLU A 312 -4.87 -26.77 6.03
CA GLU A 312 -3.42 -26.86 6.29
C GLU A 312 -2.88 -25.60 6.98
N TRP A 313 -3.38 -24.40 6.61
CA TRP A 313 -3.05 -23.16 7.28
C TRP A 313 -3.46 -23.18 8.76
N ARG A 314 -4.69 -23.62 9.05
CA ARG A 314 -5.21 -23.76 10.42
C ARG A 314 -4.42 -24.79 11.23
N LYS A 315 -4.08 -25.94 10.65
CA LYS A 315 -3.25 -26.95 11.30
C LYS A 315 -1.89 -26.40 11.72
N ASN A 316 -1.24 -25.60 10.87
CA ASN A 316 0.00 -24.93 11.23
C ASN A 316 -0.20 -23.85 12.31
N TYR A 317 -1.33 -23.12 12.27
CA TYR A 317 -1.69 -22.20 13.35
C TYR A 317 -1.81 -22.92 14.70
N GLU A 318 -2.52 -24.07 14.77
CA GLU A 318 -2.67 -24.84 16.00
C GLU A 318 -1.32 -25.37 16.51
N LYS A 319 -0.44 -25.81 15.62
CA LYS A 319 0.93 -26.21 15.96
C LYS A 319 1.73 -25.06 16.56
N LEU A 320 1.76 -23.91 15.89
CA LEU A 320 2.44 -22.70 16.37
C LEU A 320 1.90 -22.23 17.72
N LYS A 321 0.58 -22.34 17.92
CA LYS A 321 -0.08 -21.97 19.16
C LYS A 321 0.21 -22.94 20.30
N ALA A 322 0.40 -24.23 20.02
CA ALA A 322 0.85 -25.21 21.01
C ALA A 322 2.29 -24.92 21.48
N ASP A 323 3.16 -24.48 20.55
CA ASP A 323 4.54 -24.13 20.88
C ASP A 323 4.64 -22.80 21.65
N ASN A 324 3.89 -21.78 21.22
CA ASN A 324 3.82 -20.48 21.89
C ASN A 324 2.43 -19.81 21.66
N PRO A 325 1.51 -19.90 22.66
CA PRO A 325 0.15 -19.37 22.52
C PRO A 325 0.05 -17.84 22.57
N LYS A 326 1.14 -17.14 22.98
CA LYS A 326 1.09 -15.70 23.19
C LYS A 326 1.10 -14.96 21.84
N ASN A 327 0.29 -13.91 21.76
CA ASN A 327 0.28 -12.94 20.65
C ASN A 327 0.11 -13.58 19.26
N LEU A 328 -0.59 -14.73 19.17
CA LEU A 328 -0.95 -15.39 17.93
C LEU A 328 -2.47 -15.40 17.76
N TYR A 329 -2.97 -14.84 16.68
CA TYR A 329 -4.39 -14.62 16.40
C TYR A 329 -4.77 -15.24 15.06
N TYR A 330 -6.06 -15.58 14.90
CA TYR A 330 -6.57 -16.23 13.71
C TYR A 330 -7.84 -15.54 13.21
N VAL A 331 -7.93 -15.33 11.89
CA VAL A 331 -9.11 -14.79 11.22
C VAL A 331 -9.58 -15.79 10.18
N THR A 332 -10.83 -16.27 10.34
CA THR A 332 -11.43 -17.25 9.43
C THR A 332 -11.88 -16.63 8.11
N ALA A 333 -12.02 -17.46 7.07
CA ALA A 333 -12.48 -17.04 5.73
C ALA A 333 -13.91 -16.48 5.71
N GLU A 334 -14.73 -16.79 6.72
CA GLU A 334 -16.13 -16.39 6.77
C GLU A 334 -16.30 -14.87 6.67
N GLY A 335 -17.06 -14.40 5.67
CA GLY A 335 -17.36 -13.00 5.45
C GLY A 335 -16.16 -12.10 5.13
N LEU A 336 -15.00 -12.65 4.72
CA LEU A 336 -13.86 -11.83 4.31
C LEU A 336 -14.15 -10.96 3.09
N SER A 337 -14.97 -11.44 2.15
CA SER A 337 -15.43 -10.67 0.98
C SER A 337 -16.85 -10.11 1.11
N GLY A 338 -17.41 -10.07 2.32
CA GLY A 338 -18.83 -9.78 2.55
C GLY A 338 -19.69 -11.04 2.60
N ASN A 339 -21.01 -10.86 2.81
CA ASN A 339 -21.97 -11.97 2.97
C ASN A 339 -23.07 -12.00 1.91
N ASP A 340 -23.07 -11.06 0.97
CA ASP A 340 -24.06 -10.88 -0.08
C ASP A 340 -23.66 -11.45 -1.45
N ASN A 341 -22.46 -12.01 -1.56
CA ASN A 341 -21.81 -12.53 -2.76
C ASN A 341 -21.42 -11.44 -3.81
N GLU A 342 -21.52 -10.15 -3.48
CA GLU A 342 -21.16 -9.03 -4.36
C GLU A 342 -19.73 -8.50 -4.11
N GLY A 343 -18.97 -9.18 -3.26
CA GLY A 343 -17.67 -8.71 -2.78
C GLY A 343 -16.50 -8.90 -3.76
N THR A 344 -16.71 -9.42 -4.99
CA THR A 344 -15.63 -9.65 -5.97
C THR A 344 -15.98 -9.12 -7.35
N VAL A 345 -14.95 -8.68 -8.12
CA VAL A 345 -15.09 -8.16 -9.49
C VAL A 345 -15.03 -9.30 -10.52
N ASP A 346 -14.08 -10.20 -10.37
CA ASP A 346 -13.74 -11.29 -11.30
C ASP A 346 -13.91 -12.68 -10.69
N GLY A 347 -14.57 -12.76 -9.53
CA GLY A 347 -14.72 -13.97 -8.73
C GLY A 347 -13.59 -14.17 -7.71
N ILE A 348 -12.52 -13.38 -7.74
CA ILE A 348 -11.34 -13.49 -6.87
C ILE A 348 -11.04 -12.16 -6.17
N HIS A 349 -10.79 -11.11 -6.96
CA HIS A 349 -10.36 -9.81 -6.47
C HIS A 349 -11.55 -8.98 -5.98
N PHE A 350 -11.36 -8.26 -4.90
CA PHE A 350 -12.45 -7.61 -4.19
C PHE A 350 -12.97 -6.36 -4.89
N THR A 351 -14.30 -6.15 -4.81
CA THR A 351 -14.91 -4.83 -4.97
C THR A 351 -14.57 -3.94 -3.78
N ASP A 352 -14.87 -2.64 -3.86
CA ASP A 352 -14.72 -1.74 -2.70
C ASP A 352 -15.54 -2.21 -1.47
N MET A 353 -16.70 -2.83 -1.70
CA MET A 353 -17.51 -3.44 -0.64
C MET A 353 -16.79 -4.64 -0.01
N GLY A 354 -16.18 -5.49 -0.83
CA GLY A 354 -15.36 -6.61 -0.37
C GLY A 354 -14.15 -6.13 0.43
N PHE A 355 -13.45 -5.09 -0.04
CA PHE A 355 -12.35 -4.48 0.71
C PHE A 355 -12.81 -3.89 2.05
N ARG A 356 -13.99 -3.27 2.10
CA ARG A 356 -14.53 -2.75 3.36
C ARG A 356 -14.84 -3.88 4.34
N ALA A 357 -15.49 -4.97 3.87
CA ALA A 357 -15.77 -6.15 4.70
C ALA A 357 -14.48 -6.78 5.25
N TYR A 358 -13.46 -6.91 4.41
CA TYR A 358 -12.15 -7.41 4.79
C TYR A 358 -11.47 -6.50 5.83
N ALA A 359 -11.43 -5.20 5.58
CA ALA A 359 -10.87 -4.24 6.53
C ALA A 359 -11.60 -4.27 7.88
N ASP A 360 -12.94 -4.34 7.90
CA ASP A 360 -13.74 -4.41 9.12
C ASP A 360 -13.43 -5.66 9.96
N LYS A 361 -13.20 -6.79 9.31
CA LYS A 361 -12.76 -8.01 10.00
C LYS A 361 -11.41 -7.82 10.68
N LEU A 362 -10.44 -7.25 9.98
CA LEU A 362 -9.11 -7.00 10.52
C LEU A 362 -9.12 -5.93 11.63
N ILE A 363 -9.89 -4.86 11.47
CA ILE A 363 -10.05 -3.80 12.47
C ILE A 363 -10.58 -4.36 13.78
N LYS A 364 -11.52 -5.32 13.76
CA LYS A 364 -12.05 -5.96 15.00
C LYS A 364 -10.96 -6.60 15.84
N VAL A 365 -9.93 -7.15 15.20
CA VAL A 365 -8.78 -7.76 15.89
C VAL A 365 -7.75 -6.69 16.23
N LEU A 366 -7.31 -5.92 15.23
CA LEU A 366 -6.22 -4.96 15.33
C LEU A 366 -6.46 -3.86 16.36
N LYS A 367 -7.69 -3.32 16.48
CA LYS A 367 -7.99 -2.24 17.44
C LYS A 367 -7.73 -2.60 18.91
N LYS A 368 -7.64 -3.89 19.23
CA LYS A 368 -7.28 -4.37 20.58
C LYS A 368 -5.77 -4.45 20.78
N LEU A 369 -5.01 -4.51 19.69
CA LEU A 369 -3.57 -4.79 19.66
C LEU A 369 -2.73 -3.51 19.46
N VAL A 370 -3.25 -2.53 18.70
CA VAL A 370 -2.51 -1.33 18.28
C VAL A 370 -2.88 -0.06 19.09
N LYS A 371 -3.37 -0.22 20.30
CA LYS A 371 -3.76 0.88 21.20
C LYS A 371 -2.64 1.85 21.51
#